data_9e8668e8b7e09416ace4e53ac263d941
#
_entry.id   9e8668e8b7e09416ace4e53ac263d941
#
_cell.length_a   1.000
_cell.length_b   1.000
_cell.length_c   1.000
_cell.angle_alpha   90.00
_cell.angle_beta   90.00
_cell.angle_gamma   90.00
#
_symmetry.space_group_name_H-M   'P 1'
#
loop_
_entity.id
_entity.type
_entity.pdbx_description
1 polymer ?
#
loop_
_entity_poly.entity_id
_entity_poly.type
_entity_poly.pdbx_seq_one_letter_code
_entity_poly.pdbx_strand_id
1 'polypeptide(L)'
;VTEFGPILLSRVLGLNDTQASALQLVFHWADSQGLALLDLKDLRAVVDYLTNTEAGKEELKTIGGVSAATAGVILREIAALEAAGGEAFFGEPALDVRDLMRVSPDGRGIISALELADIQSQGTLFSTFLMWLLAELFETLPEVGDPDKPTMVFFFDEAHLLFSGASKAFLEACLLYTSDAADE
;
A
#
# COMPACT_ATOMS: atom_id res chain seq x y z
N VAL A 1 1.17 -2.02 7.44
CA VAL A 1 2.28 -1.25 6.80
C VAL A 1 3.24 -2.19 6.11
N THR A 2 3.63 -3.30 6.73
CA THR A 2 4.56 -4.28 6.12
C THR A 2 4.06 -4.77 4.76
N GLU A 3 2.82 -5.20 4.65
CA GLU A 3 2.22 -5.71 3.40
C GLU A 3 2.11 -4.64 2.30
N PHE A 4 1.84 -3.40 2.70
CA PHE A 4 1.80 -2.27 1.76
C PHE A 4 3.17 -1.97 1.15
N GLY A 5 4.21 -2.19 1.93
CA GLY A 5 5.60 -2.13 1.53
C GLY A 5 6.18 -0.73 1.35
N PRO A 6 7.53 -0.62 1.32
CA PRO A 6 8.22 0.67 1.30
C PRO A 6 8.05 1.42 -0.04
N ILE A 7 7.86 0.70 -1.15
CA ILE A 7 7.74 1.33 -2.49
C ILE A 7 6.44 2.12 -2.59
N LEU A 8 5.31 1.51 -2.23
CA LEU A 8 4.02 2.17 -2.28
C LEU A 8 3.92 3.25 -1.21
N LEU A 9 4.42 2.96 0.00
CA LEU A 9 4.41 3.93 1.08
C LEU A 9 5.26 5.17 0.77
N SER A 10 6.41 5.02 0.11
CA SER A 10 7.22 6.17 -0.32
C SER A 10 6.48 7.10 -1.29
N ARG A 11 5.61 6.56 -2.14
CA ARG A 11 4.74 7.35 -3.03
C ARG A 11 3.68 8.10 -2.24
N VAL A 12 3.02 7.44 -1.29
CA VAL A 12 2.03 8.09 -0.40
C VAL A 12 2.65 9.24 0.38
N LEU A 13 3.87 9.04 0.89
CA LEU A 13 4.62 10.04 1.64
C LEU A 13 5.28 11.12 0.75
N GLY A 14 5.17 11.04 -0.58
CA GLY A 14 5.77 12.00 -1.50
C GLY A 14 7.30 12.06 -1.45
N LEU A 15 7.96 10.95 -1.11
CA LEU A 15 9.41 10.87 -0.95
C LEU A 15 10.13 10.89 -2.29
N ASN A 16 11.29 11.58 -2.34
CA ASN A 16 12.20 11.46 -3.48
C ASN A 16 12.99 10.15 -3.44
N ASP A 17 13.75 9.84 -4.51
CA ASP A 17 14.49 8.57 -4.65
C ASP A 17 15.44 8.28 -3.47
N THR A 18 16.15 9.29 -2.96
CA THR A 18 17.06 9.14 -1.81
C THR A 18 16.29 8.79 -0.54
N GLN A 19 15.17 9.44 -0.31
CA GLN A 19 14.32 9.21 0.85
C GLN A 19 13.58 7.88 0.75
N ALA A 20 13.13 7.52 -0.45
CA ALA A 20 12.52 6.22 -0.73
C ALA A 20 13.52 5.07 -0.49
N SER A 21 14.77 5.21 -0.95
CA SER A 21 15.83 4.24 -0.66
C SER A 21 16.13 4.13 0.84
N ALA A 22 16.11 5.24 1.57
CA ALA A 22 16.26 5.23 3.01
C ALA A 22 15.10 4.53 3.72
N LEU A 23 13.86 4.73 3.26
CA LEU A 23 12.70 4.02 3.78
C LEU A 23 12.81 2.51 3.51
N GLN A 24 13.29 2.10 2.33
CA GLN A 24 13.54 0.69 2.02
C GLN A 24 14.55 0.05 2.96
N LEU A 25 15.63 0.77 3.34
CA LEU A 25 16.59 0.28 4.33
C LEU A 25 15.94 0.07 5.70
N VAL A 26 15.05 0.95 6.12
CA VAL A 26 14.30 0.81 7.38
C VAL A 26 13.44 -0.45 7.38
N PHE A 27 12.69 -0.70 6.29
CA PHE A 27 11.89 -1.91 6.13
C PHE A 27 12.75 -3.17 6.12
N HIS A 28 13.85 -3.16 5.36
CA HIS A 28 14.79 -4.28 5.31
C HIS A 28 15.37 -4.60 6.68
N TRP A 29 15.74 -3.57 7.46
CA TRP A 29 16.20 -3.77 8.83
C TRP A 29 15.11 -4.38 9.70
N ALA A 30 13.89 -3.84 9.70
CA ALA A 30 12.77 -4.37 10.48
C ALA A 30 12.49 -5.84 10.14
N ASP A 31 12.48 -6.19 8.85
CA ASP A 31 12.29 -7.55 8.37
C ASP A 31 13.43 -8.48 8.85
N SER A 32 14.68 -8.04 8.77
CA SER A 32 15.84 -8.80 9.26
C SER A 32 15.79 -9.09 10.77
N GLN A 33 15.12 -8.24 11.53
CA GLN A 33 14.88 -8.40 12.97
C GLN A 33 13.58 -9.17 13.27
N GLY A 34 12.82 -9.56 12.26
CA GLY A 34 11.50 -10.21 12.42
C GLY A 34 10.44 -9.28 13.01
N LEU A 35 10.58 -7.96 12.85
CA LEU A 35 9.65 -6.97 13.33
C LEU A 35 8.59 -6.67 12.28
N ALA A 36 7.34 -7.01 12.56
CA ALA A 36 6.21 -6.59 11.75
C ALA A 36 5.89 -5.11 12.02
N LEU A 37 5.81 -4.31 10.96
CA LEU A 37 5.34 -2.94 11.04
C LEU A 37 3.82 -2.95 10.82
N LEU A 38 3.04 -3.01 11.88
CA LEU A 38 1.59 -3.15 11.83
C LEU A 38 0.92 -1.83 11.45
N ASP A 39 1.38 -0.73 12.06
CA ASP A 39 0.84 0.60 11.84
C ASP A 39 1.94 1.66 11.58
N LEU A 40 1.54 2.91 11.42
CA LEU A 40 2.48 4.01 11.21
C LEU A 40 3.32 4.33 12.45
N LYS A 41 2.82 4.01 13.66
CA LYS A 41 3.55 4.23 14.91
C LYS A 41 4.72 3.29 15.04
N ASP A 42 4.56 2.03 14.62
CA ASP A 42 5.64 1.04 14.57
C ASP A 42 6.74 1.51 13.62
N LEU A 43 6.36 1.92 12.41
CA LEU A 43 7.31 2.46 11.44
C LEU A 43 8.05 3.68 12.00
N ARG A 44 7.34 4.60 12.60
CA ARG A 44 7.91 5.80 13.22
C ARG A 44 8.89 5.44 14.33
N ALA A 45 8.52 4.48 15.21
CA ALA A 45 9.38 4.02 16.29
C ALA A 45 10.68 3.40 15.76
N VAL A 46 10.60 2.61 14.69
CA VAL A 46 11.79 2.02 14.06
C VAL A 46 12.68 3.09 13.43
N VAL A 47 12.12 4.05 12.69
CA VAL A 47 12.89 5.18 12.13
C VAL A 47 13.58 5.96 13.25
N ASP A 48 12.85 6.26 14.33
CA ASP A 48 13.39 7.00 15.49
C ASP A 48 14.51 6.20 16.18
N TYR A 49 14.31 4.91 16.43
CA TYR A 49 15.34 4.03 17.00
C TYR A 49 16.63 4.06 16.17
N LEU A 50 16.51 3.80 14.87
CA LEU A 50 17.65 3.69 13.96
C LEU A 50 18.42 5.01 13.80
N THR A 51 17.76 6.15 13.95
CA THR A 51 18.37 7.45 13.65
C THR A 51 18.71 8.27 14.89
N ASN A 52 18.10 8.01 16.04
CA ASN A 52 18.25 8.81 17.26
C ASN A 52 18.90 8.08 18.42
N THR A 53 19.02 6.73 18.36
CA THR A 53 19.78 5.98 19.38
C THR A 53 21.20 5.64 18.91
N GLU A 54 22.16 5.49 19.84
CA GLU A 54 23.53 5.11 19.47
C GLU A 54 23.59 3.69 18.89
N ALA A 55 22.84 2.74 19.47
CA ALA A 55 22.76 1.36 18.98
C ALA A 55 22.17 1.30 17.57
N GLY A 56 21.03 1.96 17.33
CA GLY A 56 20.39 1.99 16.03
C GLY A 56 21.26 2.64 14.95
N LYS A 57 21.99 3.72 15.28
CA LYS A 57 22.93 4.35 14.35
C LYS A 57 24.06 3.42 13.93
N GLU A 58 24.61 2.63 14.86
CA GLU A 58 25.65 1.64 14.53
C GLU A 58 25.09 0.54 13.63
N GLU A 59 23.89 0.03 13.92
CA GLU A 59 23.21 -0.96 13.07
C GLU A 59 22.91 -0.39 11.68
N LEU A 60 22.40 0.83 11.61
CA LEU A 60 22.08 1.49 10.35
C LEU A 60 23.32 1.73 9.47
N LYS A 61 24.49 2.01 10.05
CA LYS A 61 25.75 2.14 9.32
C LYS A 61 26.15 0.85 8.60
N THR A 62 25.84 -0.31 9.17
CA THR A 62 26.21 -1.61 8.56
C THR A 62 25.45 -1.90 7.27
N ILE A 63 24.26 -1.31 7.09
CA ILE A 63 23.38 -1.53 5.93
C ILE A 63 23.34 -0.38 4.95
N GLY A 64 24.15 0.68 5.16
CA GLY A 64 24.27 1.79 4.21
C GLY A 64 24.08 3.18 4.79
N GLY A 65 23.53 3.27 6.00
CA GLY A 65 23.33 4.55 6.70
C GLY A 65 22.18 5.40 6.12
N VAL A 66 21.59 6.22 6.96
CA VAL A 66 20.61 7.23 6.59
C VAL A 66 21.00 8.55 7.25
N SER A 67 21.01 9.64 6.50
CA SER A 67 21.31 10.95 7.06
C SER A 67 20.20 11.42 8.01
N ALA A 68 20.55 12.17 9.05
CA ALA A 68 19.57 12.76 9.97
C ALA A 68 18.57 13.68 9.24
N ALA A 69 19.00 14.35 8.18
CA ALA A 69 18.12 15.18 7.35
C ALA A 69 17.07 14.33 6.61
N THR A 70 17.49 13.20 6.02
CA THR A 70 16.60 12.26 5.33
C THR A 70 15.59 11.64 6.30
N ALA A 71 16.07 11.15 7.46
CA ALA A 71 15.22 10.62 8.51
C ALA A 71 14.19 11.66 9.00
N GLY A 72 14.62 12.88 9.20
CA GLY A 72 13.74 13.98 9.61
C GLY A 72 12.64 14.30 8.58
N VAL A 73 12.89 14.11 7.27
CA VAL A 73 11.82 14.22 6.26
C VAL A 73 10.85 13.07 6.44
N ILE A 74 11.33 11.83 6.45
CA ILE A 74 10.47 10.63 6.58
C ILE A 74 9.56 10.75 7.82
N LEU A 75 10.12 11.11 8.97
CA LEU A 75 9.35 11.29 10.21
C LEU A 75 8.27 12.38 10.10
N ARG A 76 8.55 13.49 9.41
CA ARG A 76 7.55 14.55 9.20
C ARG A 76 6.41 14.11 8.28
N GLU A 77 6.74 13.41 7.19
CA GLU A 77 5.72 12.92 6.26
C GLU A 77 4.84 11.82 6.90
N ILE A 78 5.43 10.94 7.73
CA ILE A 78 4.65 9.99 8.53
C ILE A 78 3.70 10.73 9.47
N ALA A 79 4.19 11.73 10.20
CA ALA A 79 3.36 12.52 11.11
C ALA A 79 2.24 13.30 10.37
N ALA A 80 2.53 13.80 9.17
CA ALA A 80 1.53 14.47 8.33
C ALA A 80 0.45 13.48 7.87
N LEU A 81 0.84 12.27 7.48
CA LEU A 81 -0.09 11.20 7.10
C LEU A 81 -0.97 10.75 8.28
N GLU A 82 -0.37 10.58 9.47
CA GLU A 82 -1.12 10.30 10.72
C GLU A 82 -2.17 11.39 10.99
N ALA A 83 -1.76 12.66 10.94
CA ALA A 83 -2.65 13.80 11.16
C ALA A 83 -3.78 13.91 10.12
N ALA A 84 -3.55 13.44 8.91
CA ALA A 84 -4.53 13.39 7.83
C ALA A 84 -5.50 12.19 7.92
N GLY A 85 -5.42 11.36 8.96
CA GLY A 85 -6.29 10.20 9.15
C GLY A 85 -5.70 8.88 8.67
N GLY A 86 -4.43 8.84 8.28
CA GLY A 86 -3.74 7.60 7.87
C GLY A 86 -3.72 6.53 8.96
N GLU A 87 -3.84 6.90 10.24
CA GLU A 87 -3.96 5.94 11.35
C GLU A 87 -5.20 5.04 11.24
N ALA A 88 -6.29 5.52 10.66
CA ALA A 88 -7.49 4.71 10.47
C ALA A 88 -7.35 3.71 9.31
N PHE A 89 -6.40 3.97 8.42
CA PHE A 89 -6.14 3.14 7.24
C PHE A 89 -5.09 2.05 7.51
N PHE A 90 -4.02 2.39 8.24
CA PHE A 90 -2.96 1.46 8.59
C PHE A 90 -3.16 0.91 10.01
N GLY A 91 -3.32 -0.40 10.14
CA GLY A 91 -3.51 -1.06 11.43
C GLY A 91 -4.02 -2.49 11.30
N GLU A 92 -4.45 -3.05 12.41
CA GLU A 92 -5.06 -4.36 12.50
C GLU A 92 -6.60 -4.23 12.71
N PRO A 93 -7.41 -5.12 12.11
CA PRO A 93 -7.01 -6.22 11.23
C PRO A 93 -6.61 -5.74 9.83
N ALA A 94 -5.59 -6.37 9.24
CA ALA A 94 -5.21 -6.12 7.85
C ALA A 94 -6.31 -6.61 6.89
N LEU A 95 -6.47 -5.93 5.75
CA LEU A 95 -7.38 -6.36 4.70
C LEU A 95 -6.82 -7.62 4.02
N ASP A 96 -7.50 -8.75 4.17
CA ASP A 96 -7.22 -9.95 3.39
C ASP A 96 -8.09 -9.94 2.11
N VAL A 97 -7.47 -9.81 0.96
CA VAL A 97 -8.19 -9.77 -0.33
C VAL A 97 -8.99 -11.04 -0.61
N ARG A 98 -8.61 -12.19 0.00
CA ARG A 98 -9.36 -13.44 -0.09
C ARG A 98 -10.74 -13.34 0.55
N ASP A 99 -10.90 -12.45 1.53
CA ASP A 99 -12.20 -12.18 2.15
C ASP A 99 -13.20 -11.55 1.18
N LEU A 100 -12.71 -10.85 0.15
CA LEU A 100 -13.55 -10.27 -0.90
C LEU A 100 -14.10 -11.34 -1.86
N MET A 101 -13.47 -12.52 -1.92
CA MET A 101 -13.84 -13.63 -2.81
C MET A 101 -14.71 -14.69 -2.13
N ARG A 102 -15.16 -14.45 -0.90
CA ARG A 102 -15.99 -15.41 -0.17
C ARG A 102 -17.34 -15.63 -0.83
N VAL A 103 -17.84 -16.83 -0.70
CA VAL A 103 -19.19 -17.21 -1.10
C VAL A 103 -20.04 -17.54 0.11
N SER A 104 -21.32 -17.25 0.03
CA SER A 104 -22.29 -17.62 1.06
C SER A 104 -22.60 -19.14 1.04
N PRO A 105 -23.18 -19.70 2.10
CA PRO A 105 -23.50 -21.13 2.17
C PRO A 105 -24.42 -21.64 1.05
N ASP A 106 -25.20 -20.75 0.43
CA ASP A 106 -26.09 -21.05 -0.70
C ASP A 106 -25.37 -20.94 -2.07
N GLY A 107 -24.04 -20.73 -2.07
CA GLY A 107 -23.20 -20.68 -3.26
C GLY A 107 -23.23 -19.34 -4.02
N ARG A 108 -23.82 -18.30 -3.45
CA ARG A 108 -23.78 -16.96 -4.04
C ARG A 108 -22.53 -16.19 -3.60
N GLY A 109 -22.01 -15.35 -4.49
CA GLY A 109 -20.95 -14.40 -4.14
C GLY A 109 -21.42 -13.40 -3.07
N ILE A 110 -20.51 -13.04 -2.16
CA ILE A 110 -20.77 -12.00 -1.16
C ILE A 110 -20.47 -10.64 -1.81
N ILE A 111 -21.39 -9.69 -1.63
CA ILE A 111 -21.19 -8.31 -2.04
C ILE A 111 -20.44 -7.60 -0.91
N SER A 112 -19.24 -7.12 -1.22
CA SER A 112 -18.42 -6.32 -0.30
C SER A 112 -18.48 -4.85 -0.74
N ALA A 113 -18.85 -3.95 0.16
CA ALA A 113 -18.80 -2.51 -0.06
C ALA A 113 -17.55 -1.96 0.64
N LEU A 114 -16.65 -1.36 -0.13
CA LEU A 114 -15.46 -0.69 0.36
C LEU A 114 -15.73 0.82 0.43
N GLU A 115 -15.99 1.31 1.62
CA GLU A 115 -16.28 2.72 1.85
C GLU A 115 -14.96 3.47 2.12
N LEU A 116 -14.50 4.26 1.16
CA LEU A 116 -13.20 4.96 1.21
C LEU A 116 -13.37 6.48 1.41
N ALA A 117 -14.51 6.92 1.93
CA ALA A 117 -14.83 8.34 2.09
C ALA A 117 -13.77 9.11 2.90
N ASP A 118 -13.23 8.48 3.94
CA ASP A 118 -12.25 9.11 4.84
C ASP A 118 -10.88 9.36 4.19
N ILE A 119 -10.50 8.55 3.20
CA ILE A 119 -9.24 8.71 2.47
C ILE A 119 -9.40 9.35 1.09
N GLN A 120 -10.62 9.62 0.66
CA GLN A 120 -10.91 10.22 -0.65
C GLN A 120 -10.28 11.60 -0.81
N SER A 121 -10.20 12.38 0.27
CA SER A 121 -9.52 13.69 0.30
C SER A 121 -7.99 13.59 0.16
N GLN A 122 -7.42 12.41 0.36
CA GLN A 122 -6.00 12.10 0.24
C GLN A 122 -5.74 11.36 -1.08
N GLY A 123 -5.83 12.06 -2.21
CA GLY A 123 -5.80 11.46 -3.55
C GLY A 123 -4.64 10.50 -3.81
N THR A 124 -3.45 10.77 -3.26
CA THR A 124 -2.29 9.88 -3.40
C THR A 124 -2.47 8.58 -2.61
N LEU A 125 -2.96 8.65 -1.37
CA LEU A 125 -3.24 7.45 -0.56
C LEU A 125 -4.33 6.62 -1.22
N PHE A 126 -5.42 7.25 -1.65
CA PHE A 126 -6.53 6.60 -2.32
C PHE A 126 -6.09 5.84 -3.59
N SER A 127 -5.40 6.52 -4.52
CA SER A 127 -4.93 5.91 -5.76
C SER A 127 -3.90 4.81 -5.52
N THR A 128 -3.00 4.99 -4.54
CA THR A 128 -1.98 3.99 -4.21
C THR A 128 -2.60 2.75 -3.54
N PHE A 129 -3.60 2.95 -2.68
CA PHE A 129 -4.36 1.84 -2.10
C PHE A 129 -5.05 1.01 -3.18
N LEU A 130 -5.69 1.64 -4.13
CA LEU A 130 -6.36 0.91 -5.20
C LEU A 130 -5.38 0.16 -6.10
N MET A 131 -4.19 0.72 -6.36
CA MET A 131 -3.12 0.01 -7.07
C MET A 131 -2.65 -1.22 -6.29
N TRP A 132 -2.44 -1.08 -4.98
CA TRP A 132 -2.07 -2.20 -4.12
C TRP A 132 -3.17 -3.28 -4.12
N LEU A 133 -4.42 -2.89 -3.92
CA LEU A 133 -5.56 -3.81 -3.91
C LEU A 133 -5.67 -4.61 -5.21
N LEU A 134 -5.53 -3.94 -6.35
CA LEU A 134 -5.57 -4.61 -7.65
C LEU A 134 -4.39 -5.56 -7.83
N ALA A 135 -3.17 -5.15 -7.44
CA ALA A 135 -1.99 -6.00 -7.52
C ALA A 135 -2.14 -7.27 -6.66
N GLU A 136 -2.59 -7.13 -5.40
CA GLU A 136 -2.87 -8.25 -4.50
C GLU A 136 -3.93 -9.20 -5.05
N LEU A 137 -4.97 -8.65 -5.64
CA LEU A 137 -6.02 -9.46 -6.26
C LEU A 137 -5.49 -10.24 -7.47
N PHE A 138 -4.67 -9.63 -8.32
CA PHE A 138 -4.05 -10.32 -9.45
C PHE A 138 -3.11 -11.45 -9.02
N GLU A 139 -2.35 -11.25 -7.95
CA GLU A 139 -1.48 -12.30 -7.41
C GLU A 139 -2.26 -13.42 -6.73
N THR A 140 -3.39 -13.08 -6.11
CA THR A 140 -4.18 -14.02 -5.30
C THR A 140 -5.24 -14.76 -6.12
N LEU A 141 -5.74 -14.15 -7.21
CA LEU A 141 -6.74 -14.78 -8.08
C LEU A 141 -6.15 -16.01 -8.76
N PRO A 142 -6.82 -17.19 -8.66
CA PRO A 142 -6.35 -18.39 -9.33
C PRO A 142 -6.46 -18.26 -10.85
N GLU A 143 -5.47 -18.75 -11.57
CA GLU A 143 -5.56 -18.94 -13.03
C GLU A 143 -6.53 -20.07 -13.33
N VAL A 144 -7.78 -19.74 -13.59
CA VAL A 144 -8.87 -20.72 -13.84
C VAL A 144 -9.22 -20.91 -15.31
N GLY A 145 -8.47 -20.30 -16.24
CA GLY A 145 -8.79 -20.27 -17.65
C GLY A 145 -9.98 -19.34 -17.94
N ASP A 146 -10.86 -19.76 -18.85
CA ASP A 146 -12.05 -19.00 -19.25
C ASP A 146 -13.31 -19.65 -18.61
N PRO A 147 -13.70 -19.24 -17.39
CA PRO A 147 -14.87 -19.77 -16.72
C PRO A 147 -16.16 -19.14 -17.27
N ASP A 148 -17.26 -19.91 -17.29
CA ASP A 148 -18.59 -19.44 -17.72
C ASP A 148 -19.10 -18.21 -16.93
N LYS A 149 -18.51 -17.90 -15.78
CA LYS A 149 -18.89 -16.78 -14.92
C LYS A 149 -17.64 -16.10 -14.36
N PRO A 150 -17.65 -14.77 -14.25
CA PRO A 150 -16.54 -14.05 -13.64
C PRO A 150 -16.36 -14.47 -12.17
N THR A 151 -15.10 -14.64 -11.76
CA THR A 151 -14.74 -14.94 -10.37
C THR A 151 -14.99 -13.74 -9.46
N MET A 152 -14.77 -12.53 -9.97
CA MET A 152 -14.95 -11.28 -9.24
C MET A 152 -15.41 -10.16 -10.18
N VAL A 153 -16.25 -9.28 -9.67
CA VAL A 153 -16.73 -8.11 -10.41
C VAL A 153 -16.53 -6.87 -9.53
N PHE A 154 -15.91 -5.85 -10.10
CA PHE A 154 -15.70 -4.57 -9.44
C PHE A 154 -16.64 -3.50 -9.99
N PHE A 155 -17.23 -2.75 -9.07
CA PHE A 155 -17.95 -1.53 -9.39
C PHE A 155 -17.24 -0.36 -8.73
N PHE A 156 -16.71 0.55 -9.54
CA PHE A 156 -16.11 1.79 -9.05
C PHE A 156 -17.09 2.93 -9.23
N ASP A 157 -17.57 3.45 -8.12
CA ASP A 157 -18.23 4.76 -8.12
C ASP A 157 -17.16 5.85 -8.20
N GLU A 158 -17.45 6.95 -8.88
CA GLU A 158 -16.48 8.05 -9.09
C GLU A 158 -15.15 7.60 -9.73
N ALA A 159 -15.23 6.73 -10.75
CA ALA A 159 -14.04 6.15 -11.40
C ALA A 159 -12.98 7.17 -11.85
N HIS A 160 -13.37 8.44 -12.07
CA HIS A 160 -12.43 9.50 -12.41
C HIS A 160 -11.36 9.75 -11.32
N LEU A 161 -11.66 9.43 -10.06
CA LEU A 161 -10.69 9.54 -8.94
C LEU A 161 -9.58 8.50 -9.04
N LEU A 162 -9.82 7.34 -9.65
CA LEU A 162 -8.81 6.33 -9.95
C LEU A 162 -7.70 6.89 -10.86
N PHE A 163 -8.11 7.74 -11.80
CA PHE A 163 -7.21 8.30 -12.81
C PHE A 163 -6.57 9.62 -12.36
N SER A 164 -7.14 10.27 -11.34
CA SER A 164 -6.62 11.50 -10.75
C SER A 164 -5.38 11.21 -9.91
N GLY A 165 -4.19 11.48 -10.46
CA GLY A 165 -2.90 11.23 -9.80
C GLY A 165 -2.35 9.81 -9.97
N ALA A 166 -3.00 8.97 -10.76
CA ALA A 166 -2.52 7.63 -11.09
C ALA A 166 -1.24 7.67 -11.92
N SER A 167 -0.34 6.71 -11.69
CA SER A 167 0.86 6.57 -12.52
C SER A 167 0.48 6.13 -13.95
N LYS A 168 1.32 6.52 -14.93
CA LYS A 168 1.12 6.10 -16.34
C LYS A 168 1.04 4.58 -16.47
N ALA A 169 1.86 3.85 -15.72
CA ALA A 169 1.85 2.38 -15.72
C ALA A 169 0.53 1.79 -15.20
N PHE A 170 -0.09 2.42 -14.20
CA PHE A 170 -1.41 2.00 -13.71
C PHE A 170 -2.51 2.24 -14.75
N LEU A 171 -2.48 3.42 -15.40
CA LEU A 171 -3.42 3.74 -16.47
C LEU A 171 -3.31 2.77 -17.65
N GLU A 172 -2.09 2.42 -18.06
CA GLU A 172 -1.83 1.44 -19.11
C GLU A 172 -2.32 0.04 -18.71
N ALA A 173 -2.09 -0.39 -17.47
CA ALA A 173 -2.60 -1.68 -16.97
C ALA A 173 -4.14 -1.71 -16.96
N CYS A 174 -4.80 -0.68 -16.45
CA CYS A 174 -6.27 -0.60 -16.45
C CYS A 174 -6.85 -0.57 -17.88
N LEU A 175 -6.17 0.10 -18.83
CA LEU A 175 -6.63 0.20 -20.21
C LEU A 175 -6.41 -1.09 -21.02
N LEU A 176 -5.32 -1.82 -20.78
CA LEU A 176 -5.05 -3.11 -21.43
C LEU A 176 -6.14 -4.14 -21.13
N TYR A 177 -6.60 -4.21 -19.88
CA TYR A 177 -7.66 -5.15 -19.49
C TYR A 177 -9.07 -4.76 -19.95
N THR A 178 -9.30 -3.50 -20.33
CA THR A 178 -10.58 -3.06 -20.90
C THR A 178 -10.65 -3.20 -22.42
N SER A 179 -9.51 -3.29 -23.12
CA SER A 179 -9.49 -3.44 -24.58
C SER A 179 -9.71 -4.88 -25.02
N ASP A 180 -9.21 -5.88 -24.30
CA ASP A 180 -9.44 -7.29 -24.63
C ASP A 180 -10.90 -7.73 -24.43
N ALA A 181 -11.66 -7.05 -23.57
CA ALA A 181 -13.08 -7.32 -23.35
C ALA A 181 -14.01 -6.63 -24.39
N ALA A 182 -13.47 -5.75 -25.24
CA ALA A 182 -14.24 -5.00 -26.24
C ALA A 182 -14.08 -5.54 -27.68
N ASP A 183 -13.16 -6.48 -27.91
CA ASP A 183 -12.85 -7.06 -29.22
C ASP A 183 -13.48 -8.46 -29.44
N GLU A 184 -14.30 -8.97 -28.50
CA GLU A 184 -15.23 -10.09 -28.70
C GLU A 184 -16.70 -9.59 -28.75
#